data_bac40093effdf2d305980d357f1e68ce
#
_entry.id   bac40093effdf2d305980d357f1e68ce
#
_cell.length_a   1.000
_cell.length_b   1.000
_cell.length_c   1.000
_cell.angle_alpha   90.00
_cell.angle_beta   90.00
_cell.angle_gamma   90.00
#
_symmetry.space_group_name_H-M   'P 1'
#
loop_
_entity.id
_entity.type
_entity.pdbx_description
1 polymer ?
#
loop_
_entity_poly.entity_id
_entity_poly.type
_entity_poly.pdbx_seq_one_letter_code
_entity_poly.pdbx_strand_id
1 'polypeptide(L)'
;MGTKKVTVGILAHVDAGKTTLAEAILYRTGMLRRLGRVDHQDAFLDTDAMERARGITIFSKQAKFALGDFDVTLLDTPGHVDFSAEMERTLQVLDYAVLVISGADGVQGHVETLWRLLSRYQIPTVLFINKMDQEGTEEDTLLLQLQKQLGEHCIEVCSMRADASDSLQPCEAPVPVPDFWENVAMCQEDLLERYLDGDTLTWEDAALLVKERKLFPCFFGSALKVCGVDALLSGLSKLMKEPEYTEKFGARVFKITRDETGKRLTHMKLTGGSLFTRQSLRGQTADGQEWEEKADQIRIYNGSGYEQVQQAAAGEICSVTGLSKTYAGEGLGAQTEPVLPLLEPVLTYQIELPPDCDAHTMLRNLRQLEEEEPELSIVWEEASSEICAQVMGEVQMEILKNQIRERFGVPVSFGQGSIVYRETIAAPVEGVGHFEPLRHYAEVHLLLEPLERGMGLQFESAVSEDVLDRNWQRLVLTHLEEKRHKGVLCGAEITDMKITLVNGRAHIKHTEGGDFRQATYRAVRQGLMMADQIHKTQLLEPWYAFRLEVPVENIGRAMSDIQRMEGSFDPPESGAETATLTG
;
A
#
# COMPACT_ATOMS: atom_id res chain seq x y z
N MET A 1 17.06 5.09 30.27
CA MET A 1 15.77 4.86 29.61
C MET A 1 16.11 4.53 28.16
N GLY A 2 15.52 3.47 27.56
CA GLY A 2 15.72 3.19 26.15
C GLY A 2 15.09 4.30 25.30
N THR A 3 15.69 4.63 24.15
CA THR A 3 15.09 5.56 23.18
C THR A 3 13.81 4.93 22.61
N LYS A 4 12.71 5.68 22.57
CA LYS A 4 11.43 5.25 22.00
C LYS A 4 11.55 5.17 20.46
N LYS A 5 11.15 4.06 19.87
CA LYS A 5 11.27 3.83 18.41
C LYS A 5 9.95 4.05 17.71
N VAL A 6 9.96 4.91 16.68
CA VAL A 6 8.76 5.26 15.92
C VAL A 6 9.10 5.35 14.43
N THR A 7 8.21 4.80 13.60
CA THR A 7 8.29 4.90 12.14
C THR A 7 7.31 5.93 11.63
N VAL A 8 7.82 6.96 10.97
CA VAL A 8 7.02 8.06 10.39
C VAL A 8 7.12 8.03 8.87
N GLY A 9 6.00 7.95 8.18
CA GLY A 9 5.94 8.06 6.72
C GLY A 9 5.62 9.46 6.26
N ILE A 10 6.27 9.93 5.20
CA ILE A 10 5.87 11.16 4.51
C ILE A 10 5.12 10.77 3.24
N LEU A 11 3.87 11.23 3.12
CA LEU A 11 2.99 10.99 1.99
C LEU A 11 2.59 12.33 1.37
N ALA A 12 2.45 12.34 0.06
CA ALA A 12 2.03 13.54 -0.65
C ALA A 12 1.52 13.21 -2.06
N HIS A 13 0.73 14.10 -2.62
CA HIS A 13 0.56 14.16 -4.07
C HIS A 13 1.86 14.58 -4.76
N VAL A 14 1.98 14.28 -6.05
CA VAL A 14 3.12 14.71 -6.90
C VAL A 14 3.30 16.22 -6.75
N ASP A 15 4.55 16.67 -6.71
CA ASP A 15 4.95 18.08 -6.60
C ASP A 15 4.49 18.83 -5.33
N ALA A 16 3.83 18.21 -4.37
CA ALA A 16 3.52 18.86 -3.09
C ALA A 16 4.75 19.21 -2.23
N GLY A 17 5.94 18.74 -2.61
CA GLY A 17 7.21 19.04 -1.95
C GLY A 17 7.60 18.04 -0.85
N LYS A 18 7.18 16.78 -1.00
CA LYS A 18 7.45 15.68 -0.08
C LYS A 18 8.95 15.49 0.21
N THR A 19 9.76 15.25 -0.82
CA THR A 19 11.22 15.05 -0.69
C THR A 19 11.91 16.31 -0.14
N THR A 20 11.43 17.50 -0.53
CA THR A 20 11.93 18.78 0.02
C THR A 20 11.67 18.88 1.53
N LEU A 21 10.49 18.42 2.00
CA LEU A 21 10.20 18.39 3.43
C LEU A 21 11.06 17.35 4.16
N ALA A 22 11.25 16.16 3.58
CA ALA A 22 12.13 15.14 4.14
C ALA A 22 13.56 15.66 4.32
N GLU A 23 14.12 16.32 3.29
CA GLU A 23 15.43 16.97 3.35
C GLU A 23 15.49 18.08 4.43
N ALA A 24 14.45 18.91 4.52
CA ALA A 24 14.36 19.96 5.53
C ALA A 24 14.33 19.38 6.96
N ILE A 25 13.57 18.30 7.20
CA ILE A 25 13.54 17.57 8.47
C ILE A 25 14.94 17.04 8.82
N LEU A 26 15.59 16.34 7.89
CA LEU A 26 16.92 15.75 8.10
C LEU A 26 18.00 16.83 8.33
N TYR A 27 17.86 17.97 7.67
CA TYR A 27 18.73 19.13 7.90
C TYR A 27 18.52 19.76 9.29
N ARG A 28 17.27 19.99 9.71
CA ARG A 28 16.95 20.60 11.01
C ARG A 28 17.30 19.69 12.19
N THR A 29 17.19 18.38 12.02
CA THR A 29 17.59 17.39 13.04
C THR A 29 19.10 17.16 13.10
N GLY A 30 19.89 17.84 12.24
CA GLY A 30 21.35 17.76 12.22
C GLY A 30 21.91 16.50 11.56
N MET A 31 21.04 15.68 10.95
CA MET A 31 21.46 14.50 10.20
C MET A 31 22.22 14.91 8.92
N LEU A 32 21.77 15.97 8.27
CA LEU A 32 22.42 16.55 7.10
C LEU A 32 23.13 17.86 7.45
N ARG A 33 24.34 18.03 6.93
CA ARG A 33 25.12 19.27 7.09
C ARG A 33 24.74 20.37 6.11
N ARG A 34 24.10 19.99 5.01
CA ARG A 34 23.61 20.89 3.94
C ARG A 34 22.24 20.42 3.51
N LEU A 35 21.38 21.36 3.19
CA LEU A 35 20.07 21.09 2.61
C LEU A 35 20.25 20.64 1.16
N GLY A 36 19.90 19.37 0.86
CA GLY A 36 19.80 18.87 -0.50
C GLY A 36 18.60 19.47 -1.24
N ARG A 37 18.68 19.58 -2.55
CA ARG A 37 17.61 20.11 -3.40
C ARG A 37 17.32 19.17 -4.55
N VAL A 38 16.04 18.84 -4.72
CA VAL A 38 15.58 17.99 -5.82
C VAL A 38 15.96 18.61 -7.17
N ASP A 39 15.81 19.92 -7.34
CA ASP A 39 16.17 20.67 -8.56
C ASP A 39 17.66 20.57 -8.92
N HIS A 40 18.52 20.39 -7.92
CA HIS A 40 19.97 20.26 -8.11
C HIS A 40 20.41 18.79 -8.16
N GLN A 41 19.49 17.83 -8.04
CA GLN A 41 19.75 16.38 -8.04
C GLN A 41 20.73 15.93 -6.94
N ASP A 42 20.80 16.64 -5.83
CA ASP A 42 21.68 16.38 -4.69
C ASP A 42 20.92 16.04 -3.38
N ALA A 43 19.62 15.72 -3.48
CA ALA A 43 18.83 15.26 -2.36
C ALA A 43 19.36 13.91 -1.81
N PHE A 44 19.47 13.81 -0.48
CA PHE A 44 20.03 12.64 0.21
C PHE A 44 19.22 11.35 0.00
N LEU A 45 17.89 11.49 -0.10
CA LEU A 45 16.99 10.37 -0.30
C LEU A 45 16.84 9.96 -1.76
N ASP A 46 17.13 10.84 -2.74
CA ASP A 46 17.08 10.51 -4.17
C ASP A 46 18.35 9.77 -4.60
N THR A 47 18.46 8.51 -4.22
CA THR A 47 19.66 7.69 -4.47
C THR A 47 19.67 7.04 -5.86
N ASP A 48 18.52 6.88 -6.50
CA ASP A 48 18.37 6.28 -7.82
C ASP A 48 18.58 7.28 -8.95
N ALA A 49 19.22 6.86 -10.05
CA ALA A 49 19.50 7.72 -11.20
C ALA A 49 18.21 8.12 -11.94
N MET A 50 17.22 7.24 -12.00
CA MET A 50 15.92 7.49 -12.65
C MET A 50 15.07 8.46 -11.83
N GLU A 51 15.08 8.33 -10.51
CA GLU A 51 14.42 9.28 -9.59
C GLU A 51 14.98 10.68 -9.77
N ARG A 52 16.33 10.82 -9.78
CA ARG A 52 17.01 12.11 -9.98
C ARG A 52 16.74 12.72 -11.36
N ALA A 53 16.71 11.89 -12.41
CA ALA A 53 16.46 12.37 -13.76
C ALA A 53 15.03 12.92 -13.95
N ARG A 54 14.06 12.40 -13.19
CA ARG A 54 12.64 12.75 -13.30
C ARG A 54 12.14 13.67 -12.19
N GLY A 55 12.88 13.79 -11.09
CA GLY A 55 12.46 14.55 -9.91
C GLY A 55 11.28 13.91 -9.16
N ILE A 56 11.04 12.60 -9.31
CA ILE A 56 9.97 11.87 -8.61
C ILE A 56 10.55 10.73 -7.78
N THR A 57 9.98 10.48 -6.61
CA THR A 57 10.29 9.31 -5.79
C THR A 57 9.55 8.10 -6.35
N ILE A 58 10.28 7.03 -6.65
CA ILE A 58 9.77 5.77 -7.20
C ILE A 58 9.75 4.70 -6.12
N PHE A 59 10.83 4.63 -5.33
CA PHE A 59 11.03 3.63 -4.29
C PHE A 59 11.00 4.26 -2.90
N SER A 60 10.38 3.57 -1.96
CA SER A 60 10.41 4.00 -0.55
C SER A 60 11.84 3.97 -0.02
N LYS A 61 12.28 5.07 0.57
CA LYS A 61 13.61 5.25 1.19
C LYS A 61 13.47 5.49 2.67
N GLN A 62 14.48 5.09 3.43
CA GLN A 62 14.50 5.34 4.87
C GLN A 62 15.69 6.19 5.30
N ALA A 63 15.43 7.04 6.29
CA ALA A 63 16.44 7.78 7.03
C ALA A 63 16.15 7.70 8.52
N LYS A 64 17.18 7.82 9.36
CA LYS A 64 17.05 7.79 10.82
C LYS A 64 17.53 9.10 11.43
N PHE A 65 16.78 9.59 12.41
CA PHE A 65 17.18 10.76 13.17
C PHE A 65 16.61 10.71 14.60
N ALA A 66 17.23 11.44 15.52
CA ALA A 66 16.73 11.61 16.88
C ALA A 66 15.82 12.84 16.98
N LEU A 67 14.68 12.69 17.67
CA LEU A 67 13.73 13.76 17.95
C LEU A 67 13.27 13.68 19.41
N GLY A 68 13.85 14.49 20.29
CA GLY A 68 13.62 14.39 21.73
C GLY A 68 13.98 12.98 22.24
N ASP A 69 13.03 12.29 22.85
CA ASP A 69 13.21 10.93 23.37
C ASP A 69 13.01 9.84 22.30
N PHE A 70 12.69 10.22 21.05
CA PHE A 70 12.39 9.29 19.97
C PHE A 70 13.59 9.06 19.04
N ASP A 71 13.82 7.78 18.67
CA ASP A 71 14.60 7.35 17.52
C ASP A 71 13.62 7.15 16.36
N VAL A 72 13.58 8.12 15.46
CA VAL A 72 12.61 8.17 14.37
C VAL A 72 13.21 7.52 13.11
N THR A 73 12.51 6.53 12.58
CA THR A 73 12.74 6.04 11.21
C THR A 73 11.78 6.74 10.27
N LEU A 74 12.30 7.62 9.43
CA LEU A 74 11.55 8.31 8.40
C LEU A 74 11.49 7.45 7.13
N LEU A 75 10.28 7.25 6.60
CA LEU A 75 10.07 6.62 5.30
C LEU A 75 9.54 7.65 4.31
N ASP A 76 10.34 7.95 3.28
CA ASP A 76 9.91 8.74 2.13
C ASP A 76 9.23 7.80 1.14
N THR A 77 7.94 8.04 0.83
CA THR A 77 7.12 7.15 -0.01
C THR A 77 6.96 7.72 -1.42
N PRO A 78 6.68 6.90 -2.44
CA PRO A 78 6.31 7.41 -3.76
C PRO A 78 5.10 8.35 -3.70
N GLY A 79 5.13 9.43 -4.46
CA GLY A 79 4.01 10.39 -4.56
C GLY A 79 3.20 10.24 -5.86
N HIS A 80 3.69 9.47 -6.83
CA HIS A 80 3.03 9.27 -8.13
C HIS A 80 2.02 8.12 -8.08
N VAL A 81 0.88 8.28 -8.73
CA VAL A 81 -0.21 7.29 -8.74
C VAL A 81 0.23 5.92 -9.24
N ASP A 82 1.13 5.86 -10.24
CA ASP A 82 1.64 4.61 -10.81
C ASP A 82 2.42 3.76 -9.78
N PHE A 83 2.89 4.35 -8.68
CA PHE A 83 3.61 3.68 -7.60
C PHE A 83 2.79 3.56 -6.32
N SER A 84 1.48 3.71 -6.42
CA SER A 84 0.58 3.62 -5.26
C SER A 84 0.65 2.27 -4.55
N ALA A 85 0.94 1.19 -5.25
CA ALA A 85 1.13 -0.13 -4.64
C ALA A 85 2.37 -0.20 -3.74
N GLU A 86 3.51 0.37 -4.15
CA GLU A 86 4.71 0.49 -3.31
C GLU A 86 4.43 1.38 -2.09
N MET A 87 3.71 2.49 -2.28
CA MET A 87 3.29 3.36 -1.20
C MET A 87 2.38 2.60 -0.22
N GLU A 88 1.38 1.87 -0.70
CA GLU A 88 0.44 1.10 0.14
C GLU A 88 1.16 0.03 0.97
N ARG A 89 2.12 -0.70 0.39
CA ARG A 89 2.95 -1.65 1.14
C ARG A 89 3.70 -0.97 2.29
N THR A 90 4.18 0.25 2.07
CA THR A 90 4.88 1.03 3.09
C THR A 90 3.94 1.44 4.24
N LEU A 91 2.65 1.71 3.98
CA LEU A 91 1.67 2.04 5.02
C LEU A 91 1.58 0.97 6.11
N GLN A 92 1.77 -0.31 5.77
CA GLN A 92 1.66 -1.43 6.71
C GLN A 92 2.67 -1.39 7.86
N VAL A 93 3.71 -0.58 7.75
CA VAL A 93 4.80 -0.48 8.73
C VAL A 93 4.90 0.90 9.38
N LEU A 94 4.02 1.82 9.07
CA LEU A 94 3.99 3.16 9.67
C LEU A 94 3.35 3.13 11.06
N ASP A 95 3.88 3.93 11.97
CA ASP A 95 3.25 4.27 13.25
C ASP A 95 2.53 5.62 13.16
N TYR A 96 3.08 6.53 12.38
CA TYR A 96 2.54 7.86 12.10
C TYR A 96 2.76 8.24 10.64
N ALA A 97 1.93 9.11 10.12
CA ALA A 97 2.06 9.69 8.80
C ALA A 97 2.08 11.22 8.87
N VAL A 98 2.95 11.84 8.06
CA VAL A 98 2.89 13.26 7.73
C VAL A 98 2.35 13.36 6.31
N LEU A 99 1.11 13.83 6.17
CA LEU A 99 0.48 14.06 4.87
C LEU A 99 0.78 15.50 4.43
N VAL A 100 1.56 15.62 3.36
CA VAL A 100 1.99 16.92 2.80
C VAL A 100 1.00 17.36 1.73
N ILE A 101 0.47 18.56 1.88
CA ILE A 101 -0.50 19.17 0.97
C ILE A 101 0.09 20.47 0.44
N SER A 102 0.00 20.72 -0.85
CA SER A 102 0.43 22.01 -1.43
C SER A 102 -0.59 23.10 -1.09
N GLY A 103 -0.17 24.16 -0.42
CA GLY A 103 -1.05 25.31 -0.13
C GLY A 103 -1.52 26.04 -1.40
N ALA A 104 -0.73 25.98 -2.47
CA ALA A 104 -1.12 26.60 -3.75
C ALA A 104 -2.20 25.80 -4.49
N ASP A 105 -2.17 24.46 -4.36
CA ASP A 105 -3.06 23.56 -5.12
C ASP A 105 -4.24 23.05 -4.26
N GLY A 106 -4.16 23.18 -2.93
CA GLY A 106 -5.16 22.69 -2.00
C GLY A 106 -5.27 21.17 -1.94
N VAL A 107 -6.43 20.66 -1.51
CA VAL A 107 -6.71 19.23 -1.42
C VAL A 107 -7.11 18.70 -2.81
N GLN A 108 -6.26 17.88 -3.38
CA GLN A 108 -6.47 17.24 -4.69
C GLN A 108 -7.02 15.82 -4.53
N GLY A 109 -7.60 15.25 -5.59
CA GLY A 109 -8.22 13.91 -5.56
C GLY A 109 -7.29 12.79 -5.07
N HIS A 110 -5.99 12.85 -5.38
CA HIS A 110 -5.01 11.89 -4.87
C HIS A 110 -4.79 12.04 -3.35
N VAL A 111 -4.86 13.26 -2.80
CA VAL A 111 -4.80 13.49 -1.35
C VAL A 111 -6.00 12.81 -0.66
N GLU A 112 -7.20 12.86 -1.23
CA GLU A 112 -8.37 12.15 -0.70
C GLU A 112 -8.19 10.63 -0.74
N THR A 113 -7.54 10.11 -1.78
CA THR A 113 -7.20 8.67 -1.87
C THR A 113 -6.23 8.28 -0.77
N LEU A 114 -5.14 9.05 -0.57
CA LEU A 114 -4.19 8.85 0.53
C LEU A 114 -4.89 8.92 1.89
N TRP A 115 -5.80 9.88 2.07
CA TRP A 115 -6.58 10.05 3.29
C TRP A 115 -7.43 8.82 3.62
N ARG A 116 -8.13 8.26 2.60
CA ARG A 116 -8.91 7.02 2.75
C ARG A 116 -8.05 5.82 3.09
N LEU A 117 -6.88 5.67 2.47
CA LEU A 117 -5.93 4.61 2.80
C LEU A 117 -5.40 4.76 4.23
N LEU A 118 -4.98 5.97 4.65
CA LEU A 118 -4.55 6.25 6.02
C LEU A 118 -5.65 5.94 7.05
N SER A 119 -6.91 6.22 6.71
CA SER A 119 -8.06 5.86 7.54
C SER A 119 -8.26 4.36 7.61
N ARG A 120 -8.16 3.64 6.50
CA ARG A 120 -8.32 2.18 6.46
C ARG A 120 -7.24 1.45 7.26
N TYR A 121 -6.00 1.88 7.13
CA TYR A 121 -4.87 1.33 7.90
C TYR A 121 -4.79 1.88 9.33
N GLN A 122 -5.74 2.74 9.74
CA GLN A 122 -5.81 3.36 11.07
C GLN A 122 -4.51 4.06 11.48
N ILE A 123 -3.82 4.71 10.54
CA ILE A 123 -2.55 5.38 10.79
C ILE A 123 -2.79 6.79 11.34
N PRO A 124 -2.30 7.12 12.55
CA PRO A 124 -2.30 8.47 13.09
C PRO A 124 -1.63 9.45 12.13
N THR A 125 -2.30 10.56 11.82
CA THR A 125 -1.90 11.44 10.72
C THR A 125 -1.77 12.88 11.20
N VAL A 126 -0.67 13.52 10.81
CA VAL A 126 -0.40 14.95 10.96
C VAL A 126 -0.35 15.57 9.56
N LEU A 127 -0.89 16.76 9.41
CA LEU A 127 -0.95 17.47 8.13
C LEU A 127 0.14 18.55 8.08
N PHE A 128 0.89 18.62 6.98
CA PHE A 128 1.80 19.71 6.70
C PHE A 128 1.41 20.42 5.40
N ILE A 129 0.91 21.62 5.52
CA ILE A 129 0.50 22.45 4.39
C ILE A 129 1.72 23.23 3.91
N ASN A 130 2.29 22.77 2.81
CA ASN A 130 3.56 23.23 2.25
C ASN A 130 3.35 24.32 1.19
N LYS A 131 4.43 25.00 0.79
CA LYS A 131 4.45 26.07 -0.22
C LYS A 131 3.66 27.32 0.17
N MET A 132 3.53 27.59 1.46
CA MET A 132 2.85 28.79 1.97
C MET A 132 3.57 30.10 1.62
N ASP A 133 4.73 30.02 0.97
CA ASP A 133 5.48 31.16 0.44
C ASP A 133 5.03 31.59 -0.97
N GLN A 134 4.07 30.89 -1.57
CA GLN A 134 3.49 31.26 -2.87
C GLN A 134 2.36 32.28 -2.71
N GLU A 135 2.19 33.14 -3.72
CA GLU A 135 1.13 34.15 -3.71
C GLU A 135 -0.25 33.47 -3.76
N GLY A 136 -1.20 33.99 -2.99
CA GLY A 136 -2.58 33.50 -2.94
C GLY A 136 -2.84 32.37 -1.93
N THR A 137 -1.84 31.98 -1.14
CA THR A 137 -2.03 31.01 -0.05
C THR A 137 -2.49 31.72 1.24
N GLU A 138 -3.66 31.34 1.74
CA GLU A 138 -4.23 31.87 2.99
C GLU A 138 -4.53 30.71 3.95
N GLU A 139 -3.99 30.76 5.20
CA GLU A 139 -4.14 29.70 6.22
C GLU A 139 -5.62 29.41 6.50
N ASP A 140 -6.44 30.44 6.74
CA ASP A 140 -7.86 30.31 7.10
C ASP A 140 -8.66 29.62 6.00
N THR A 141 -8.44 30.00 4.74
CA THR A 141 -9.13 29.43 3.57
C THR A 141 -8.77 27.96 3.38
N LEU A 142 -7.48 27.64 3.52
CA LEU A 142 -6.98 26.27 3.40
C LEU A 142 -7.48 25.39 4.55
N LEU A 143 -7.50 25.90 5.78
CA LEU A 143 -8.03 25.16 6.93
C LEU A 143 -9.50 24.80 6.75
N LEU A 144 -10.33 25.74 6.27
CA LEU A 144 -11.74 25.46 5.94
C LEU A 144 -11.88 24.38 4.84
N GLN A 145 -11.01 24.40 3.83
CA GLN A 145 -10.99 23.38 2.79
C GLN A 145 -10.65 22.00 3.37
N LEU A 146 -9.59 21.91 4.21
CA LEU A 146 -9.19 20.69 4.89
C LEU A 146 -10.33 20.12 5.75
N GLN A 147 -10.99 20.97 6.53
CA GLN A 147 -12.12 20.59 7.38
C GLN A 147 -13.30 20.04 6.56
N LYS A 148 -13.61 20.67 5.43
CA LYS A 148 -14.69 20.25 4.54
C LYS A 148 -14.40 18.92 3.83
N GLN A 149 -13.18 18.68 3.38
CA GLN A 149 -12.82 17.54 2.52
C GLN A 149 -12.21 16.35 3.26
N LEU A 150 -11.45 16.60 4.31
CA LEU A 150 -10.75 15.55 5.07
C LEU A 150 -11.43 15.26 6.42
N GLY A 151 -12.04 16.27 7.06
CA GLY A 151 -12.77 16.10 8.31
C GLY A 151 -12.67 17.31 9.22
N GLU A 152 -13.73 17.58 9.97
CA GLU A 152 -13.90 18.77 10.84
C GLU A 152 -12.84 18.87 11.96
N HIS A 153 -12.18 17.76 12.31
CA HIS A 153 -11.15 17.72 13.32
C HIS A 153 -9.72 17.99 12.77
N CYS A 154 -9.61 18.58 11.58
CA CYS A 154 -8.39 19.21 11.10
C CYS A 154 -8.22 20.55 11.84
N ILE A 155 -7.22 20.62 12.75
CA ILE A 155 -7.06 21.75 13.68
C ILE A 155 -5.67 22.35 13.52
N GLU A 156 -5.61 23.66 13.31
CA GLU A 156 -4.36 24.42 13.27
C GLU A 156 -3.67 24.39 14.64
N VAL A 157 -2.38 24.02 14.64
CA VAL A 157 -1.59 23.99 15.88
C VAL A 157 -0.94 25.35 16.14
N CYS A 158 -0.31 25.95 15.13
CA CYS A 158 0.37 27.25 15.26
C CYS A 158 0.33 27.99 13.92
N SER A 159 0.15 29.31 13.98
CA SER A 159 0.12 30.17 12.79
C SER A 159 1.54 30.56 12.35
N MET A 160 1.79 30.60 11.06
CA MET A 160 3.01 31.16 10.47
C MET A 160 3.15 32.67 10.69
N ARG A 161 2.05 33.40 10.94
CA ARG A 161 2.05 34.86 11.12
C ARG A 161 2.86 35.33 12.31
N ALA A 162 3.11 34.45 13.30
CA ALA A 162 3.92 34.78 14.47
C ALA A 162 5.43 34.95 14.18
N ASP A 163 5.90 34.38 13.04
CA ASP A 163 7.32 34.30 12.70
C ASP A 163 7.77 35.31 11.61
N ALA A 164 6.98 36.32 11.30
CA ALA A 164 7.25 37.32 10.27
C ALA A 164 8.42 38.30 10.62
N SER A 165 9.30 37.94 11.56
CA SER A 165 10.59 38.57 11.68
C SER A 165 11.58 37.89 10.73
N ASP A 166 12.20 38.67 9.88
CA ASP A 166 13.22 38.37 8.85
C ASP A 166 14.51 37.67 9.38
N SER A 167 14.42 37.01 10.55
CA SER A 167 15.50 36.25 11.17
C SER A 167 15.14 34.77 11.19
N LEU A 168 15.93 33.98 10.47
CA LEU A 168 16.02 32.49 10.52
C LEU A 168 16.36 31.98 11.96
N GLN A 169 15.68 32.47 12.99
CA GLN A 169 15.85 31.91 14.32
C GLN A 169 14.94 30.70 14.50
N PRO A 170 15.44 29.60 15.10
CA PRO A 170 14.64 28.43 15.38
C PRO A 170 13.46 28.82 16.29
N CYS A 171 12.24 28.48 15.87
CA CYS A 171 11.07 28.63 16.72
C CYS A 171 11.22 27.68 17.92
N GLU A 172 11.43 28.22 19.12
CA GLU A 172 11.55 27.46 20.37
C GLU A 172 10.17 26.90 20.79
N ALA A 173 9.66 25.89 20.24
CA ALA A 173 8.37 25.26 20.52
C ALA A 173 7.15 26.00 19.90
N PRO A 174 6.22 25.27 19.22
CA PRO A 174 5.01 25.89 18.71
C PRO A 174 4.19 26.44 19.86
N VAL A 175 3.92 27.73 19.79
CA VAL A 175 2.91 28.36 20.66
C VAL A 175 1.57 28.06 19.99
N PRO A 176 0.69 27.25 20.61
CA PRO A 176 -0.60 26.94 20.03
C PRO A 176 -1.39 28.22 19.75
N VAL A 177 -2.16 28.23 18.67
CA VAL A 177 -3.15 29.30 18.41
C VAL A 177 -4.12 29.40 19.59
N PRO A 178 -4.67 30.60 19.89
CA PRO A 178 -5.51 30.79 21.08
C PRO A 178 -6.63 29.75 21.25
N ASP A 179 -7.28 29.38 20.18
CA ASP A 179 -8.44 28.47 20.18
C ASP A 179 -8.06 26.99 20.06
N PHE A 180 -6.77 26.65 20.04
CA PHE A 180 -6.30 25.27 19.85
C PHE A 180 -6.90 24.31 20.90
N TRP A 181 -6.81 24.65 22.17
CA TRP A 181 -7.28 23.77 23.24
C TRP A 181 -8.81 23.65 23.30
N GLU A 182 -9.54 24.70 22.92
CA GLU A 182 -10.99 24.63 22.74
C GLU A 182 -11.39 23.67 21.62
N ASN A 183 -10.70 23.77 20.47
CA ASN A 183 -10.91 22.86 19.35
C ASN A 183 -10.54 21.42 19.69
N VAL A 184 -9.44 21.18 20.45
CA VAL A 184 -9.07 19.85 20.96
C VAL A 184 -10.16 19.29 21.88
N ALA A 185 -10.72 20.13 22.78
CA ALA A 185 -11.82 19.73 23.66
C ALA A 185 -13.04 19.25 22.89
N MET A 186 -13.39 19.91 21.78
CA MET A 186 -14.53 19.57 20.93
C MET A 186 -14.39 18.21 20.21
N CYS A 187 -13.18 17.63 20.14
CA CYS A 187 -12.98 16.34 19.50
C CYS A 187 -13.54 15.16 20.31
N GLN A 188 -13.80 15.32 21.60
CA GLN A 188 -14.30 14.24 22.45
C GLN A 188 -15.11 14.79 23.64
N GLU A 189 -16.28 14.20 23.91
CA GLU A 189 -17.24 14.64 24.95
C GLU A 189 -16.60 14.76 26.34
N ASP A 190 -15.84 13.75 26.79
CA ASP A 190 -15.18 13.75 28.10
C ASP A 190 -14.15 14.89 28.24
N LEU A 191 -13.46 15.23 27.15
CA LEU A 191 -12.51 16.35 27.15
C LEU A 191 -13.21 17.70 27.16
N LEU A 192 -14.36 17.80 26.48
CA LEU A 192 -15.18 19.00 26.49
C LEU A 192 -15.73 19.28 27.89
N GLU A 193 -16.25 18.26 28.60
CA GLU A 193 -16.71 18.38 29.99
C GLU A 193 -15.58 18.86 30.90
N ARG A 194 -14.40 18.26 30.84
CA ARG A 194 -13.21 18.67 31.60
C ARG A 194 -12.80 20.12 31.32
N TYR A 195 -12.81 20.51 30.04
CA TYR A 195 -12.47 21.87 29.63
C TYR A 195 -13.47 22.92 30.16
N LEU A 196 -14.78 22.60 30.09
CA LEU A 196 -15.84 23.45 30.61
C LEU A 196 -15.83 23.56 32.14
N ASP A 197 -15.38 22.52 32.85
CA ASP A 197 -15.19 22.52 34.30
C ASP A 197 -13.93 23.31 34.74
N GLY A 198 -13.14 23.78 33.76
CA GLY A 198 -11.95 24.62 34.02
C GLY A 198 -10.64 23.83 34.12
N ASP A 199 -10.63 22.56 33.78
CA ASP A 199 -9.41 21.74 33.69
C ASP A 199 -8.54 22.17 32.51
N THR A 200 -7.21 22.17 32.71
CA THR A 200 -6.23 22.46 31.66
C THR A 200 -5.98 21.20 30.84
N LEU A 201 -6.27 21.22 29.55
CA LEU A 201 -5.88 20.16 28.63
C LEU A 201 -4.38 20.16 28.38
N THR A 202 -3.81 19.02 28.08
CA THR A 202 -2.38 18.79 27.91
C THR A 202 -2.04 18.22 26.52
N TRP A 203 -0.76 18.29 26.13
CA TRP A 203 -0.27 17.63 24.93
C TRP A 203 -0.47 16.11 24.97
N GLU A 204 -0.61 15.52 26.16
CA GLU A 204 -0.87 14.09 26.31
C GLU A 204 -2.30 13.72 25.91
N ASP A 205 -3.27 14.61 26.24
CA ASP A 205 -4.66 14.47 25.79
C ASP A 205 -4.73 14.58 24.26
N ALA A 206 -4.07 15.58 23.67
CA ALA A 206 -3.99 15.75 22.22
C ALA A 206 -3.31 14.55 21.53
N ALA A 207 -2.21 14.03 22.09
CA ALA A 207 -1.50 12.86 21.54
C ALA A 207 -2.38 11.60 21.53
N LEU A 208 -3.24 11.43 22.53
CA LEU A 208 -4.20 10.33 22.55
C LEU A 208 -5.23 10.46 21.43
N LEU A 209 -5.80 11.63 21.24
CA LEU A 209 -6.73 11.90 20.14
C LEU A 209 -6.10 11.68 18.76
N VAL A 210 -4.84 12.10 18.57
CA VAL A 210 -4.10 11.83 17.33
C VAL A 210 -3.92 10.32 17.11
N LYS A 211 -3.52 9.58 18.16
CA LYS A 211 -3.37 8.12 18.11
C LYS A 211 -4.69 7.43 17.74
N GLU A 212 -5.83 7.92 18.23
CA GLU A 212 -7.17 7.41 17.94
C GLU A 212 -7.77 7.96 16.64
N ARG A 213 -7.03 8.81 15.89
CA ARG A 213 -7.49 9.47 14.66
C ARG A 213 -8.75 10.34 14.88
N LYS A 214 -8.88 10.94 16.04
CA LYS A 214 -9.93 11.90 16.38
C LYS A 214 -9.48 13.35 16.23
N LEU A 215 -8.17 13.59 16.16
CA LEU A 215 -7.54 14.90 15.96
C LEU A 215 -6.50 14.78 14.85
N PHE A 216 -6.52 15.74 13.92
CA PHE A 216 -5.58 15.86 12.81
C PHE A 216 -4.88 17.23 12.87
N PRO A 217 -3.71 17.30 13.53
CA PRO A 217 -2.98 18.54 13.69
C PRO A 217 -2.47 19.06 12.34
N CYS A 218 -2.73 20.34 12.05
CA CYS A 218 -2.32 21.03 10.84
C CYS A 218 -1.17 22.00 11.15
N PHE A 219 -0.09 21.89 10.38
CA PHE A 219 1.06 22.79 10.41
C PHE A 219 1.22 23.43 9.04
N PHE A 220 1.45 24.72 9.02
CA PHE A 220 1.65 25.50 7.80
C PHE A 220 3.12 25.85 7.65
N GLY A 221 3.66 25.83 6.40
CA GLY A 221 5.05 26.11 6.18
C GLY A 221 5.52 26.17 4.73
N SER A 222 6.82 26.38 4.57
CA SER A 222 7.54 26.22 3.31
C SER A 222 8.77 25.37 3.56
N ALA A 223 8.73 24.13 3.09
CA ALA A 223 9.85 23.21 3.18
C ALA A 223 11.10 23.76 2.46
N LEU A 224 10.89 24.43 1.31
CA LEU A 224 11.98 25.03 0.52
C LEU A 224 12.72 26.14 1.30
N LYS A 225 11.98 26.93 2.08
CA LYS A 225 12.53 28.01 2.94
C LYS A 225 12.83 27.53 4.35
N VAL A 226 12.57 26.25 4.66
CA VAL A 226 12.72 25.64 5.99
C VAL A 226 11.87 26.36 7.06
N CYS A 227 10.76 26.98 6.65
CA CYS A 227 9.84 27.68 7.54
C CYS A 227 8.72 26.72 7.98
N GLY A 228 8.31 26.77 9.26
CA GLY A 228 7.29 25.88 9.82
C GLY A 228 7.77 24.43 10.13
N VAL A 229 8.96 24.04 9.67
CA VAL A 229 9.52 22.69 9.89
C VAL A 229 9.85 22.45 11.37
N ASP A 230 10.36 23.44 12.09
CA ASP A 230 10.63 23.31 13.52
C ASP A 230 9.35 23.17 14.34
N ALA A 231 8.29 23.88 13.95
CA ALA A 231 6.97 23.75 14.54
C ALA A 231 6.42 22.33 14.35
N LEU A 232 6.52 21.78 13.13
CA LEU A 232 6.16 20.40 12.83
C LEU A 232 6.97 19.42 13.70
N LEU A 233 8.29 19.54 13.76
CA LEU A 233 9.15 18.64 14.55
C LEU A 233 8.83 18.72 16.04
N SER A 234 8.66 19.93 16.58
CA SER A 234 8.26 20.11 17.98
C SER A 234 6.85 19.56 18.25
N GLY A 235 5.91 19.76 17.33
CA GLY A 235 4.58 19.16 17.39
C GLY A 235 4.66 17.62 17.39
N LEU A 236 5.38 17.03 16.46
CA LEU A 236 5.58 15.58 16.38
C LEU A 236 6.16 15.02 17.69
N SER A 237 7.18 15.68 18.27
CA SER A 237 7.79 15.22 19.53
C SER A 237 6.82 15.18 20.71
N LYS A 238 5.75 16.00 20.70
CA LYS A 238 4.72 16.07 21.74
C LYS A 238 3.53 15.16 21.45
N LEU A 239 3.20 14.96 20.17
CA LEU A 239 2.00 14.25 19.73
C LEU A 239 2.25 12.76 19.49
N MET A 240 3.50 12.34 19.25
CA MET A 240 3.83 10.93 19.08
C MET A 240 3.86 10.19 20.42
N LYS A 241 3.32 8.97 20.41
CA LYS A 241 3.44 8.00 21.50
C LYS A 241 4.15 6.76 20.95
N GLU A 242 5.01 6.16 21.78
CA GLU A 242 5.65 4.90 21.42
C GLU A 242 4.60 3.81 21.23
N PRO A 243 4.65 3.05 20.12
CA PRO A 243 3.79 1.89 19.94
C PRO A 243 4.04 0.81 21.00
N GLU A 244 3.02 0.08 21.34
CA GLU A 244 3.14 -1.05 22.25
C GLU A 244 3.63 -2.28 21.48
N TYR A 245 4.79 -2.81 21.88
CA TYR A 245 5.39 -3.98 21.27
C TYR A 245 5.27 -5.21 22.16
N THR A 246 4.97 -6.37 21.56
CA THR A 246 4.93 -7.65 22.31
C THR A 246 6.34 -8.13 22.66
N GLU A 247 6.48 -8.91 23.72
CA GLU A 247 7.77 -9.53 24.08
C GLU A 247 8.17 -10.66 23.10
N LYS A 248 7.19 -11.28 22.45
CA LYS A 248 7.43 -12.34 21.47
C LYS A 248 7.87 -11.73 20.14
N PHE A 249 8.81 -12.41 19.47
CA PHE A 249 9.21 -12.02 18.12
C PHE A 249 8.00 -11.94 17.19
N GLY A 250 7.89 -10.82 16.52
CA GLY A 250 6.94 -10.55 15.44
C GLY A 250 7.54 -9.60 14.45
N ALA A 251 7.26 -9.79 13.16
CA ALA A 251 7.70 -8.89 12.11
C ALA A 251 6.68 -8.81 10.97
N ARG A 252 6.66 -7.67 10.28
CA ARG A 252 5.90 -7.44 9.04
C ARG A 252 6.87 -7.20 7.90
N VAL A 253 6.86 -8.09 6.91
CA VAL A 253 7.60 -7.90 5.65
C VAL A 253 6.81 -6.95 4.76
N PHE A 254 7.42 -5.86 4.31
CA PHE A 254 6.73 -4.87 3.47
C PHE A 254 7.37 -4.68 2.09
N LYS A 255 8.62 -5.12 1.92
CA LYS A 255 9.35 -4.92 0.68
C LYS A 255 10.42 -5.98 0.47
N ILE A 256 10.60 -6.38 -0.78
CA ILE A 256 11.72 -7.21 -1.24
C ILE A 256 12.55 -6.37 -2.19
N THR A 257 13.87 -6.43 -2.09
CA THR A 257 14.79 -5.82 -3.07
C THR A 257 16.01 -6.69 -3.29
N ARG A 258 16.89 -6.28 -4.20
CA ARG A 258 18.21 -6.89 -4.40
C ARG A 258 19.28 -5.82 -4.29
N ASP A 259 20.40 -6.16 -3.64
CA ASP A 259 21.54 -5.26 -3.57
C ASP A 259 22.35 -5.27 -4.90
N GLU A 260 23.36 -4.40 -5.01
CA GLU A 260 24.20 -4.26 -6.21
C GLU A 260 24.88 -5.58 -6.65
N THR A 261 25.01 -6.55 -5.73
CA THR A 261 25.54 -7.88 -6.03
C THR A 261 24.46 -8.88 -6.44
N GLY A 262 23.20 -8.46 -6.54
CA GLY A 262 22.03 -9.28 -6.84
C GLY A 262 21.51 -10.12 -5.65
N LYS A 263 22.03 -9.89 -4.43
CA LYS A 263 21.61 -10.60 -3.24
C LYS A 263 20.25 -10.10 -2.77
N ARG A 264 19.32 -11.02 -2.53
CA ARG A 264 17.96 -10.74 -2.08
C ARG A 264 17.96 -10.16 -0.65
N LEU A 265 17.19 -9.12 -0.47
CA LEU A 265 16.96 -8.40 0.79
C LEU A 265 15.48 -8.44 1.13
N THR A 266 15.15 -8.94 2.31
CA THR A 266 13.79 -8.89 2.87
C THR A 266 13.72 -7.73 3.86
N HIS A 267 12.97 -6.68 3.52
CA HIS A 267 12.76 -5.53 4.39
C HIS A 267 11.56 -5.78 5.30
N MET A 268 11.76 -5.62 6.59
CA MET A 268 10.71 -5.86 7.57
C MET A 268 10.79 -4.87 8.74
N LYS A 269 9.63 -4.59 9.33
CA LYS A 269 9.54 -3.92 10.63
C LYS A 269 9.32 -4.96 11.70
N LEU A 270 10.08 -4.86 12.79
CA LEU A 270 9.88 -5.71 13.97
C LEU A 270 8.71 -5.17 14.80
N THR A 271 7.67 -5.97 14.95
CA THR A 271 6.44 -5.64 15.72
C THR A 271 6.44 -6.25 17.12
N GLY A 272 7.51 -6.97 17.47
CA GLY A 272 7.69 -7.55 18.79
C GLY A 272 9.05 -8.23 18.96
N GLY A 273 9.52 -8.32 20.20
CA GLY A 273 10.75 -8.99 20.58
C GLY A 273 12.01 -8.48 19.90
N SER A 274 12.86 -9.39 19.50
CA SER A 274 14.13 -9.08 18.82
C SER A 274 14.48 -10.16 17.79
N LEU A 275 15.18 -9.76 16.75
CA LEU A 275 15.73 -10.63 15.72
C LEU A 275 17.26 -10.68 15.84
N PHE A 276 17.83 -11.88 15.85
CA PHE A 276 19.28 -12.10 15.91
C PHE A 276 19.81 -12.67 14.59
N THR A 277 21.06 -12.36 14.27
CA THR A 277 21.73 -12.99 13.13
C THR A 277 21.79 -14.51 13.33
N ARG A 278 21.60 -15.28 12.24
CA ARG A 278 21.51 -16.75 12.22
C ARG A 278 20.31 -17.35 12.96
N GLN A 279 19.35 -16.52 13.40
CA GLN A 279 18.08 -17.01 13.94
C GLN A 279 17.28 -17.70 12.84
N SER A 280 16.72 -18.89 13.15
CA SER A 280 15.76 -19.55 12.27
C SER A 280 14.42 -18.86 12.34
N LEU A 281 13.87 -18.52 11.19
CA LEU A 281 12.55 -17.94 11.01
C LEU A 281 11.66 -18.94 10.28
N ARG A 282 10.39 -18.92 10.60
CA ARG A 282 9.35 -19.74 9.98
C ARG A 282 8.24 -18.84 9.48
N GLY A 283 7.69 -19.21 8.34
CA GLY A 283 6.57 -18.52 7.71
C GLY A 283 5.84 -19.43 6.74
N GLN A 284 4.96 -18.84 5.97
CA GLN A 284 4.23 -19.53 4.91
C GLN A 284 4.39 -18.73 3.62
N THR A 285 4.65 -19.42 2.50
CA THR A 285 4.60 -18.77 1.18
C THR A 285 3.17 -18.33 0.86
N ALA A 286 3.02 -17.48 -0.15
CA ALA A 286 1.69 -17.07 -0.64
C ALA A 286 0.80 -18.27 -1.03
N ASP A 287 1.39 -19.40 -1.43
CA ASP A 287 0.71 -20.66 -1.74
C ASP A 287 0.43 -21.55 -0.50
N GLY A 288 0.67 -21.02 0.72
CA GLY A 288 0.41 -21.75 1.98
C GLY A 288 1.45 -22.82 2.35
N GLN A 289 2.58 -22.91 1.63
CA GLN A 289 3.65 -23.86 1.98
C GLN A 289 4.48 -23.33 3.14
N GLU A 290 4.65 -24.13 4.19
CA GLU A 290 5.52 -23.79 5.30
C GLU A 290 6.99 -23.75 4.86
N TRP A 291 7.73 -22.76 5.39
CA TRP A 291 9.16 -22.64 5.18
C TRP A 291 9.90 -22.36 6.51
N GLU A 292 11.16 -22.78 6.56
CA GLU A 292 12.10 -22.47 7.64
C GLU A 292 13.45 -22.11 7.05
N GLU A 293 13.90 -20.88 7.28
CA GLU A 293 15.14 -20.33 6.77
C GLU A 293 15.86 -19.52 7.86
N LYS A 294 17.15 -19.24 7.66
CA LYS A 294 17.95 -18.48 8.63
C LYS A 294 18.21 -17.06 8.16
N ALA A 295 18.08 -16.11 9.08
CA ALA A 295 18.49 -14.73 8.89
C ALA A 295 20.02 -14.63 8.90
N ASP A 296 20.68 -14.50 7.75
CA ASP A 296 22.15 -14.49 7.67
C ASP A 296 22.73 -13.18 8.19
N GLN A 297 22.31 -12.04 7.63
CA GLN A 297 22.76 -10.70 8.00
C GLN A 297 21.55 -9.82 8.26
N ILE A 298 21.68 -8.93 9.22
CA ILE A 298 20.70 -7.89 9.51
C ILE A 298 21.36 -6.55 9.18
N ARG A 299 20.74 -5.77 8.31
CA ARG A 299 21.20 -4.45 7.87
C ARG A 299 20.17 -3.40 8.24
N ILE A 300 20.60 -2.28 8.81
CA ILE A 300 19.76 -1.10 9.06
C ILE A 300 20.22 -0.02 8.09
N TYR A 301 19.35 0.38 7.18
CA TYR A 301 19.65 1.37 6.16
C TYR A 301 19.46 2.79 6.69
N ASN A 302 20.25 3.72 6.14
CA ASN A 302 20.11 5.16 6.37
C ASN A 302 20.55 5.88 5.08
N GLY A 303 19.58 6.31 4.28
CA GLY A 303 19.83 6.73 2.89
C GLY A 303 20.39 5.59 2.06
N SER A 304 21.49 5.84 1.34
CA SER A 304 22.18 4.83 0.53
C SER A 304 23.08 3.88 1.32
N GLY A 305 23.46 4.27 2.56
CA GLY A 305 24.34 3.46 3.42
C GLY A 305 23.56 2.53 4.34
N TYR A 306 24.22 1.50 4.84
CA TYR A 306 23.67 0.63 5.87
C TYR A 306 24.69 0.26 6.93
N GLU A 307 24.22 -0.03 8.13
CA GLU A 307 24.97 -0.63 9.22
C GLU A 307 24.56 -2.10 9.36
N GLN A 308 25.57 -2.98 9.47
CA GLN A 308 25.31 -4.38 9.77
C GLN A 308 25.30 -4.59 11.29
N VAL A 309 24.19 -5.10 11.81
CA VAL A 309 23.97 -5.31 13.24
C VAL A 309 23.83 -6.80 13.56
N GLN A 310 24.11 -7.17 14.82
CA GLN A 310 23.93 -8.56 15.30
C GLN A 310 22.51 -8.81 15.79
N GLN A 311 21.79 -7.75 16.15
CA GLN A 311 20.44 -7.79 16.67
C GLN A 311 19.68 -6.56 16.21
N ALA A 312 18.42 -6.75 15.85
CA ALA A 312 17.43 -5.68 15.70
C ALA A 312 16.31 -5.90 16.72
N ALA A 313 15.73 -4.80 17.24
CA ALA A 313 14.72 -4.84 18.28
C ALA A 313 13.36 -4.36 17.74
N ALA A 314 12.29 -4.63 18.50
CA ALA A 314 10.95 -4.13 18.18
C ALA A 314 10.93 -2.63 17.87
N GLY A 315 10.16 -2.23 16.89
CA GLY A 315 10.07 -0.86 16.35
C GLY A 315 11.12 -0.52 15.29
N GLU A 316 12.14 -1.36 15.06
CA GLU A 316 13.14 -1.11 14.01
C GLU A 316 12.70 -1.68 12.67
N ILE A 317 13.05 -0.92 11.61
CA ILE A 317 13.02 -1.41 10.24
C ILE A 317 14.42 -1.93 9.90
N CYS A 318 14.48 -3.17 9.46
CA CYS A 318 15.72 -3.81 9.06
C CYS A 318 15.55 -4.58 7.74
N SER A 319 16.66 -4.85 7.09
CA SER A 319 16.72 -5.67 5.88
C SER A 319 17.54 -6.93 6.19
N VAL A 320 16.97 -8.06 5.86
CA VAL A 320 17.55 -9.38 6.20
C VAL A 320 17.94 -10.11 4.94
N THR A 321 19.12 -10.73 4.95
CA THR A 321 19.56 -11.64 3.90
C THR A 321 19.43 -13.10 4.35
N GLY A 322 19.37 -14.03 3.39
CA GLY A 322 19.25 -15.48 3.67
C GLY A 322 17.81 -16.00 3.62
N LEU A 323 16.82 -15.11 3.42
CA LEU A 323 15.42 -15.48 3.27
C LEU A 323 15.05 -15.47 1.80
N SER A 324 14.62 -16.61 1.26
CA SER A 324 14.29 -16.78 -0.16
C SER A 324 12.80 -16.92 -0.41
N LYS A 325 12.02 -17.26 0.62
CA LYS A 325 10.59 -17.60 0.52
C LYS A 325 9.64 -16.51 0.99
N THR A 326 10.16 -15.49 1.67
CA THR A 326 9.36 -14.36 2.16
C THR A 326 8.75 -13.56 1.01
N TYR A 327 7.61 -12.91 1.25
CA TYR A 327 6.97 -11.99 0.29
C TYR A 327 6.47 -10.72 0.99
N ALA A 328 6.22 -9.67 0.20
CA ALA A 328 5.70 -8.41 0.73
C ALA A 328 4.26 -8.60 1.26
N GLY A 329 4.00 -8.14 2.48
CA GLY A 329 2.74 -8.36 3.20
C GLY A 329 2.75 -9.56 4.15
N GLU A 330 3.79 -10.41 4.12
CA GLU A 330 3.90 -11.56 5.02
C GLU A 330 4.10 -11.12 6.48
N GLY A 331 3.40 -11.79 7.39
CA GLY A 331 3.61 -11.68 8.82
C GLY A 331 4.44 -12.83 9.37
N LEU A 332 5.40 -12.54 10.24
CA LEU A 332 6.30 -13.52 10.84
C LEU A 332 6.14 -13.56 12.36
N GLY A 333 6.28 -14.74 12.95
CA GLY A 333 6.25 -14.94 14.39
C GLY A 333 4.87 -14.68 15.01
N ALA A 334 4.76 -13.69 15.90
CA ALA A 334 3.47 -13.32 16.52
C ALA A 334 2.50 -12.62 15.55
N GLN A 335 3.00 -12.17 14.41
CA GLN A 335 2.23 -11.50 13.35
C GLN A 335 1.91 -12.54 12.28
N THR A 336 0.77 -13.20 12.33
CA THR A 336 0.47 -14.34 11.45
C THR A 336 -0.39 -13.96 10.23
N GLU A 337 -1.17 -12.88 10.31
CA GLU A 337 -2.09 -12.51 9.23
C GLU A 337 -1.35 -11.76 8.12
N PRO A 338 -1.43 -12.20 6.86
CA PRO A 338 -0.91 -11.43 5.73
C PRO A 338 -1.78 -10.19 5.49
N VAL A 339 -1.18 -9.12 5.01
CA VAL A 339 -1.89 -7.91 4.58
C VAL A 339 -1.72 -7.80 3.06
N LEU A 340 -2.82 -7.96 2.35
CA LEU A 340 -2.85 -7.82 0.89
C LEU A 340 -3.13 -6.36 0.51
N PRO A 341 -2.46 -5.83 -0.52
CA PRO A 341 -2.74 -4.50 -1.03
C PRO A 341 -4.15 -4.45 -1.63
N LEU A 342 -4.74 -3.23 -1.63
CA LEU A 342 -6.04 -2.94 -2.21
C LEU A 342 -5.95 -2.48 -3.65
N LEU A 343 -4.84 -1.78 -3.93
CA LEU A 343 -4.63 -1.18 -5.23
C LEU A 343 -4.08 -2.25 -6.18
N GLU A 344 -4.90 -2.63 -7.16
CA GLU A 344 -4.53 -3.61 -8.18
C GLU A 344 -4.38 -2.93 -9.54
N PRO A 345 -3.39 -3.35 -10.36
CA PRO A 345 -3.28 -2.92 -11.75
C PRO A 345 -4.49 -3.37 -12.56
N VAL A 346 -4.87 -2.55 -13.54
CA VAL A 346 -6.03 -2.82 -14.40
C VAL A 346 -5.66 -3.04 -15.87
N LEU A 347 -4.41 -2.79 -16.23
CA LEU A 347 -3.91 -2.94 -17.58
C LEU A 347 -2.86 -4.05 -17.63
N THR A 348 -2.99 -4.92 -18.62
CA THR A 348 -1.99 -5.95 -18.94
C THR A 348 -1.31 -5.58 -20.25
N TYR A 349 0.00 -5.61 -20.25
CA TYR A 349 0.80 -5.37 -21.45
C TYR A 349 1.64 -6.59 -21.78
N GLN A 350 1.71 -6.92 -23.06
CA GLN A 350 2.67 -7.88 -23.58
C GLN A 350 4.07 -7.28 -23.54
N ILE A 351 5.04 -8.03 -23.06
CA ILE A 351 6.46 -7.70 -23.12
C ILE A 351 7.04 -8.30 -24.39
N GLU A 352 7.33 -7.46 -25.37
CA GLU A 352 7.93 -7.87 -26.63
C GLU A 352 9.44 -8.01 -26.48
N LEU A 353 9.93 -9.23 -26.69
CA LEU A 353 11.34 -9.56 -26.61
C LEU A 353 12.05 -9.43 -27.95
N PRO A 354 13.35 -9.04 -27.98
CA PRO A 354 14.14 -9.11 -29.20
C PRO A 354 14.24 -10.55 -29.73
N PRO A 355 14.42 -10.76 -31.04
CA PRO A 355 14.43 -12.10 -31.66
C PRO A 355 15.52 -13.04 -31.15
N ASP A 356 16.59 -12.52 -30.60
CA ASP A 356 17.75 -13.24 -30.05
C ASP A 356 17.63 -13.52 -28.54
N CYS A 357 16.53 -13.10 -27.90
CA CYS A 357 16.29 -13.30 -26.48
C CYS A 357 15.54 -14.60 -26.21
N ASP A 358 16.08 -15.44 -25.33
CA ASP A 358 15.40 -16.64 -24.86
C ASP A 358 14.26 -16.29 -23.87
N ALA A 359 13.03 -16.56 -24.28
CA ALA A 359 11.83 -16.22 -23.50
C ALA A 359 11.77 -16.90 -22.12
N HIS A 360 12.25 -18.14 -21.99
CA HIS A 360 12.26 -18.84 -20.70
C HIS A 360 13.28 -18.27 -19.71
N THR A 361 14.44 -17.83 -20.22
CA THR A 361 15.43 -17.12 -19.39
C THR A 361 14.90 -15.76 -18.97
N MET A 362 14.27 -15.04 -19.90
CA MET A 362 13.65 -13.75 -19.57
C MET A 362 12.50 -13.89 -18.58
N LEU A 363 11.66 -14.91 -18.71
CA LEU A 363 10.59 -15.18 -17.74
C LEU A 363 11.13 -15.36 -16.31
N ARG A 364 12.24 -16.10 -16.15
CA ARG A 364 12.91 -16.23 -14.84
C ARG A 364 13.45 -14.90 -14.31
N ASN A 365 13.95 -14.06 -15.18
CA ASN A 365 14.44 -12.73 -14.83
C ASN A 365 13.28 -11.80 -14.42
N LEU A 366 12.19 -11.83 -15.14
CA LEU A 366 10.98 -11.05 -14.84
C LEU A 366 10.32 -11.51 -13.53
N ARG A 367 10.35 -12.81 -13.22
CA ARG A 367 9.91 -13.33 -11.92
C ARG A 367 10.71 -12.77 -10.74
N GLN A 368 11.98 -12.39 -10.94
CA GLN A 368 12.75 -11.70 -9.90
C GLN A 368 12.27 -10.26 -9.68
N LEU A 369 11.81 -9.58 -10.74
CA LEU A 369 11.17 -8.25 -10.60
C LEU A 369 9.80 -8.37 -9.93
N GLU A 370 9.04 -9.41 -10.24
CA GLU A 370 7.76 -9.70 -9.59
C GLU A 370 7.91 -9.97 -8.08
N GLU A 371 9.03 -10.58 -7.63
CA GLU A 371 9.29 -10.69 -6.19
C GLU A 371 9.44 -9.32 -5.51
N GLU A 372 9.98 -8.33 -6.22
CA GLU A 372 10.17 -6.96 -5.74
C GLU A 372 8.88 -6.13 -5.89
N GLU A 373 8.14 -6.33 -6.97
CA GLU A 373 6.87 -5.67 -7.33
C GLU A 373 5.81 -6.73 -7.66
N PRO A 374 5.16 -7.33 -6.64
CA PRO A 374 4.20 -8.44 -6.86
C PRO A 374 3.02 -8.09 -7.77
N GLU A 375 2.69 -6.81 -7.84
CA GLU A 375 1.60 -6.29 -8.68
C GLU A 375 1.86 -6.48 -10.17
N LEU A 376 3.11 -6.68 -10.59
CA LEU A 376 3.44 -6.96 -12.00
C LEU A 376 2.78 -8.22 -12.52
N SER A 377 2.41 -9.16 -11.65
CA SER A 377 1.64 -10.38 -11.99
C SER A 377 2.08 -10.95 -13.33
N ILE A 378 3.36 -11.34 -13.44
CA ILE A 378 3.95 -11.83 -14.69
C ILE A 378 3.26 -13.14 -15.12
N VAL A 379 2.65 -13.15 -16.29
CA VAL A 379 1.96 -14.31 -16.86
C VAL A 379 2.69 -14.81 -18.11
N TRP A 380 2.91 -16.11 -18.19
CA TRP A 380 3.35 -16.79 -19.39
C TRP A 380 2.14 -17.38 -20.12
N GLU A 381 1.86 -16.90 -21.31
CA GLU A 381 0.79 -17.40 -22.17
C GLU A 381 1.36 -18.50 -23.09
N GLU A 382 1.10 -19.75 -22.75
CA GLU A 382 1.67 -20.90 -23.51
C GLU A 382 1.20 -20.93 -24.97
N ALA A 383 -0.05 -20.52 -25.25
CA ALA A 383 -0.64 -20.58 -26.58
C ALA A 383 0.04 -19.65 -27.58
N SER A 384 0.41 -18.45 -27.16
CA SER A 384 1.10 -17.44 -27.97
C SER A 384 2.61 -17.37 -27.72
N SER A 385 3.11 -18.06 -26.68
CA SER A 385 4.51 -17.97 -26.22
C SER A 385 4.90 -16.53 -25.85
N GLU A 386 3.99 -15.81 -25.21
CA GLU A 386 4.12 -14.40 -24.84
C GLU A 386 4.25 -14.26 -23.34
N ILE A 387 4.97 -13.22 -22.93
CA ILE A 387 5.06 -12.79 -21.53
C ILE A 387 4.23 -11.54 -21.37
N CYS A 388 3.31 -11.53 -20.42
CA CYS A 388 2.50 -10.37 -20.07
C CYS A 388 2.81 -9.90 -18.65
N ALA A 389 2.75 -8.58 -18.43
CA ALA A 389 2.88 -7.94 -17.12
C ALA A 389 1.70 -7.00 -16.88
N GLN A 390 1.25 -6.91 -15.64
CA GLN A 390 0.28 -5.92 -15.21
C GLN A 390 0.99 -4.67 -14.71
N VAL A 391 0.48 -3.49 -15.05
CA VAL A 391 1.03 -2.20 -14.62
C VAL A 391 -0.08 -1.22 -14.28
N MET A 392 0.24 -0.27 -13.39
CA MET A 392 -0.67 0.79 -12.95
C MET A 392 -0.77 1.94 -13.96
N GLY A 393 0.32 2.20 -14.71
CA GLY A 393 0.37 3.31 -15.65
C GLY A 393 1.61 3.35 -16.53
N GLU A 394 1.67 4.37 -17.38
CA GLU A 394 2.73 4.52 -18.40
C GLU A 394 4.10 4.80 -17.80
N VAL A 395 4.16 5.52 -16.68
CA VAL A 395 5.44 5.84 -16.02
C VAL A 395 6.06 4.58 -15.43
N GLN A 396 5.25 3.72 -14.80
CA GLN A 396 5.72 2.42 -14.29
C GLN A 396 6.23 1.53 -15.43
N MET A 397 5.53 1.51 -16.57
CA MET A 397 5.96 0.74 -17.76
C MET A 397 7.33 1.20 -18.29
N GLU A 398 7.57 2.52 -18.35
CA GLU A 398 8.86 3.04 -18.79
C GLU A 398 10.00 2.70 -17.80
N ILE A 399 9.71 2.73 -16.51
CA ILE A 399 10.67 2.35 -15.46
C ILE A 399 10.98 0.86 -15.55
N LEU A 400 9.97 0.01 -15.70
CA LEU A 400 10.13 -1.43 -15.87
C LEU A 400 11.00 -1.74 -17.11
N LYS A 401 10.79 -1.03 -18.22
CA LYS A 401 11.63 -1.15 -19.42
C LYS A 401 13.09 -0.82 -19.13
N ASN A 402 13.36 0.24 -18.38
CA ASN A 402 14.71 0.63 -18.01
C ASN A 402 15.35 -0.37 -17.04
N GLN A 403 14.62 -0.86 -16.04
CA GLN A 403 15.09 -1.88 -15.10
C GLN A 403 15.48 -3.17 -15.83
N ILE A 404 14.66 -3.65 -16.77
CA ILE A 404 14.95 -4.83 -17.59
C ILE A 404 16.24 -4.62 -18.38
N ARG A 405 16.41 -3.46 -19.01
CA ARG A 405 17.61 -3.14 -19.78
C ARG A 405 18.86 -3.06 -18.91
N GLU A 406 18.78 -2.40 -17.75
CA GLU A 406 19.92 -2.20 -16.85
C GLU A 406 20.34 -3.49 -16.15
N ARG A 407 19.38 -4.29 -15.66
CA ARG A 407 19.68 -5.52 -14.90
C ARG A 407 20.01 -6.72 -15.77
N PHE A 408 19.34 -6.85 -16.92
CA PHE A 408 19.44 -8.05 -17.76
C PHE A 408 20.06 -7.80 -19.13
N GLY A 409 20.33 -6.53 -19.47
CA GLY A 409 20.98 -6.15 -20.73
C GLY A 409 20.07 -6.31 -21.96
N VAL A 410 18.77 -6.52 -21.79
CA VAL A 410 17.83 -6.80 -22.88
C VAL A 410 16.92 -5.59 -23.10
N PRO A 411 16.94 -4.96 -24.27
CA PRO A 411 15.99 -3.92 -24.62
C PRO A 411 14.64 -4.56 -24.98
N VAL A 412 13.59 -4.22 -24.22
CA VAL A 412 12.22 -4.70 -24.48
C VAL A 412 11.33 -3.55 -24.97
N SER A 413 10.25 -3.89 -25.68
CA SER A 413 9.11 -3.00 -25.93
C SER A 413 7.84 -3.58 -25.33
N PHE A 414 6.81 -2.73 -25.23
CA PHE A 414 5.51 -3.16 -24.76
C PHE A 414 4.52 -3.09 -25.93
N GLY A 415 3.75 -4.15 -26.09
CA GLY A 415 2.68 -4.24 -27.05
C GLY A 415 1.45 -3.39 -26.67
N GLN A 416 0.33 -3.64 -27.34
CA GLN A 416 -0.92 -2.97 -26.97
C GLN A 416 -1.41 -3.47 -25.61
N GLY A 417 -1.83 -2.52 -24.77
CA GLY A 417 -2.43 -2.86 -23.48
C GLY A 417 -3.81 -3.52 -23.65
N SER A 418 -4.11 -4.46 -22.79
CA SER A 418 -5.43 -5.07 -22.67
C SER A 418 -6.00 -4.86 -21.27
N ILE A 419 -7.32 -4.84 -21.18
CA ILE A 419 -8.02 -4.70 -19.90
C ILE A 419 -7.91 -6.00 -19.11
N VAL A 420 -7.67 -5.91 -17.80
CA VAL A 420 -7.73 -7.06 -16.88
C VAL A 420 -9.19 -7.38 -16.61
N TYR A 421 -9.71 -8.36 -17.32
CA TYR A 421 -11.07 -8.85 -17.10
C TYR A 421 -11.16 -9.74 -15.87
N ARG A 422 -12.37 -9.82 -15.29
CA ARG A 422 -12.78 -10.82 -14.30
C ARG A 422 -14.01 -11.56 -14.82
N GLU A 423 -14.26 -12.75 -14.29
CA GLU A 423 -15.47 -13.52 -14.63
C GLU A 423 -16.29 -13.79 -13.36
N THR A 424 -17.61 -13.81 -13.50
CA THR A 424 -18.52 -14.19 -12.43
C THR A 424 -19.75 -14.90 -12.98
N ILE A 425 -20.65 -15.28 -12.10
CA ILE A 425 -21.93 -15.93 -12.43
C ILE A 425 -23.10 -15.05 -11.99
N ALA A 426 -24.24 -15.19 -12.66
CA ALA A 426 -25.48 -14.46 -12.38
C ALA A 426 -26.59 -15.34 -11.78
N ALA A 427 -26.35 -16.63 -11.59
CA ALA A 427 -27.30 -17.54 -10.97
C ALA A 427 -26.56 -18.69 -10.25
N PRO A 428 -27.14 -19.26 -9.19
CA PRO A 428 -26.57 -20.41 -8.50
C PRO A 428 -26.44 -21.61 -9.42
N VAL A 429 -25.32 -22.32 -9.33
CA VAL A 429 -25.05 -23.55 -10.07
C VAL A 429 -24.32 -24.56 -9.19
N GLU A 430 -24.59 -25.85 -9.39
CA GLU A 430 -23.82 -26.90 -8.72
C GLU A 430 -22.74 -27.42 -9.68
N GLY A 431 -21.51 -27.51 -9.17
CA GLY A 431 -20.39 -28.12 -9.85
C GLY A 431 -19.95 -29.40 -9.17
N VAL A 432 -19.79 -30.46 -9.96
CA VAL A 432 -19.38 -31.77 -9.47
C VAL A 432 -18.01 -32.13 -10.01
N GLY A 433 -17.10 -32.46 -9.13
CA GLY A 433 -15.77 -32.94 -9.48
C GLY A 433 -15.55 -34.35 -8.99
N HIS A 434 -15.19 -35.22 -9.91
CA HIS A 434 -14.92 -36.62 -9.66
C HIS A 434 -13.50 -36.98 -10.12
N PHE A 435 -12.74 -37.65 -9.25
CA PHE A 435 -11.38 -38.10 -9.54
C PHE A 435 -11.24 -39.57 -9.16
N GLU A 436 -11.15 -40.46 -10.15
CA GLU A 436 -11.11 -41.90 -9.96
C GLU A 436 -10.11 -42.58 -10.93
N PRO A 437 -8.81 -42.25 -10.91
CA PRO A 437 -7.81 -43.09 -11.58
C PRO A 437 -7.52 -44.34 -10.74
N LEU A 438 -6.84 -45.32 -11.29
CA LEU A 438 -6.52 -46.60 -10.64
C LEU A 438 -6.08 -46.42 -9.15
N ARG A 439 -6.88 -46.95 -8.21
CA ARG A 439 -6.67 -46.91 -6.77
C ARG A 439 -6.78 -45.53 -6.12
N HIS A 440 -7.42 -44.56 -6.75
CA HIS A 440 -7.71 -43.23 -6.19
C HIS A 440 -9.20 -42.96 -6.31
N TYR A 441 -9.78 -42.23 -5.35
CA TYR A 441 -11.19 -41.84 -5.41
C TYR A 441 -11.43 -40.60 -4.57
N ALA A 442 -11.97 -39.56 -5.19
CA ALA A 442 -12.52 -38.38 -4.48
C ALA A 442 -13.68 -37.81 -5.31
N GLU A 443 -14.73 -37.38 -4.60
CA GLU A 443 -15.88 -36.70 -5.18
C GLU A 443 -16.17 -35.44 -4.35
N VAL A 444 -16.42 -34.32 -5.03
CA VAL A 444 -16.66 -33.00 -4.44
C VAL A 444 -17.83 -32.36 -5.17
N HIS A 445 -18.80 -31.88 -4.42
CA HIS A 445 -19.94 -31.11 -4.92
C HIS A 445 -19.85 -29.69 -4.35
N LEU A 446 -19.80 -28.70 -5.22
CA LEU A 446 -19.72 -27.29 -4.88
C LEU A 446 -20.94 -26.55 -5.38
N LEU A 447 -21.60 -25.81 -4.52
CA LEU A 447 -22.61 -24.82 -4.90
C LEU A 447 -21.90 -23.48 -5.11
N LEU A 448 -21.98 -22.95 -6.33
CA LEU A 448 -21.48 -21.63 -6.69
C LEU A 448 -22.66 -20.67 -6.73
N GLU A 449 -22.61 -19.63 -5.92
CA GLU A 449 -23.67 -18.61 -5.79
C GLU A 449 -23.10 -17.22 -6.08
N PRO A 450 -23.81 -16.36 -6.85
CA PRO A 450 -23.35 -15.00 -7.10
C PRO A 450 -23.39 -14.16 -5.82
N LEU A 451 -22.41 -13.28 -5.65
CA LEU A 451 -22.36 -12.26 -4.63
C LEU A 451 -22.50 -10.85 -5.24
N GLU A 452 -22.66 -9.85 -4.39
CA GLU A 452 -22.60 -8.44 -4.80
C GLU A 452 -21.22 -8.08 -5.33
N ARG A 453 -21.16 -7.05 -6.20
CA ARG A 453 -19.91 -6.58 -6.80
C ARG A 453 -18.92 -6.10 -5.75
N GLY A 454 -17.66 -6.54 -5.88
CA GLY A 454 -16.57 -6.19 -4.97
C GLY A 454 -16.48 -7.08 -3.72
N MET A 455 -17.32 -8.11 -3.59
CA MET A 455 -17.28 -9.04 -2.45
C MET A 455 -16.22 -10.13 -2.60
N GLY A 456 -15.62 -10.28 -3.78
CA GLY A 456 -14.58 -11.27 -4.04
C GLY A 456 -15.07 -12.71 -3.93
N LEU A 457 -14.18 -13.63 -3.59
CA LEU A 457 -14.51 -15.04 -3.39
C LEU A 457 -14.72 -15.34 -1.90
N GLN A 458 -15.76 -16.10 -1.60
CA GLN A 458 -16.05 -16.59 -0.25
C GLN A 458 -16.19 -18.11 -0.29
N PHE A 459 -15.60 -18.81 0.68
CA PHE A 459 -15.60 -20.26 0.75
C PHE A 459 -16.24 -20.73 2.05
N GLU A 460 -17.08 -21.75 1.97
CA GLU A 460 -17.79 -22.32 3.12
C GLU A 460 -17.99 -23.82 2.94
N SER A 461 -18.18 -24.54 4.05
CA SER A 461 -18.65 -25.94 4.04
C SER A 461 -19.98 -26.06 4.76
N ALA A 462 -20.96 -26.64 4.06
CA ALA A 462 -22.28 -26.98 4.61
C ALA A 462 -22.46 -28.51 4.81
N VAL A 463 -21.40 -29.29 4.66
CA VAL A 463 -21.44 -30.77 4.76
C VAL A 463 -21.32 -31.20 6.22
N SER A 464 -22.16 -32.18 6.63
CA SER A 464 -22.02 -32.79 7.94
C SER A 464 -20.78 -33.70 8.01
N GLU A 465 -20.20 -33.84 9.19
CA GLU A 465 -19.05 -34.73 9.44
C GLU A 465 -19.39 -36.23 9.18
N ASP A 466 -20.66 -36.60 9.25
CA ASP A 466 -21.13 -37.96 8.92
C ASP A 466 -21.03 -38.28 7.43
N VAL A 467 -21.10 -37.27 6.56
CA VAL A 467 -21.01 -37.42 5.10
C VAL A 467 -19.55 -37.34 4.65
N LEU A 468 -18.80 -36.36 5.14
CA LEU A 468 -17.39 -36.15 4.82
C LEU A 468 -16.63 -35.70 6.07
N ASP A 469 -15.58 -36.43 6.43
CA ASP A 469 -14.75 -36.11 7.59
C ASP A 469 -14.22 -34.66 7.53
N ARG A 470 -14.15 -34.00 8.70
CA ARG A 470 -13.75 -32.61 8.83
C ARG A 470 -12.39 -32.26 8.23
N ASN A 471 -11.45 -33.21 8.25
CA ASN A 471 -10.12 -32.98 7.66
C ASN A 471 -10.23 -32.90 6.13
N TRP A 472 -11.07 -33.72 5.50
CA TRP A 472 -11.31 -33.63 4.08
C TRP A 472 -12.05 -32.34 3.70
N GLN A 473 -13.01 -31.90 4.51
CA GLN A 473 -13.69 -30.63 4.27
C GLN A 473 -12.69 -29.45 4.31
N ARG A 474 -11.82 -29.41 5.34
CA ARG A 474 -10.77 -28.38 5.42
C ARG A 474 -9.82 -28.42 4.23
N LEU A 475 -9.45 -29.62 3.79
CA LEU A 475 -8.58 -29.79 2.64
C LEU A 475 -9.21 -29.26 1.36
N VAL A 476 -10.52 -29.49 1.14
CA VAL A 476 -11.26 -28.91 0.01
C VAL A 476 -11.24 -27.37 0.06
N LEU A 477 -11.52 -26.78 1.23
CA LEU A 477 -11.46 -25.33 1.40
C LEU A 477 -10.05 -24.78 1.13
N THR A 478 -9.00 -25.42 1.67
CA THR A 478 -7.62 -25.06 1.35
C THR A 478 -7.34 -25.11 -0.16
N HIS A 479 -7.85 -26.13 -0.87
CA HIS A 479 -7.66 -26.23 -2.32
C HIS A 479 -8.47 -25.21 -3.11
N LEU A 480 -9.55 -24.69 -2.58
CA LEU A 480 -10.26 -23.54 -3.17
C LEU A 480 -9.47 -22.24 -2.99
N GLU A 481 -8.83 -22.05 -1.83
CA GLU A 481 -8.06 -20.85 -1.50
C GLU A 481 -6.67 -20.81 -2.16
N GLU A 482 -6.00 -21.96 -2.29
CA GLU A 482 -4.60 -22.03 -2.77
C GLU A 482 -4.42 -21.67 -4.25
N LYS A 483 -5.51 -21.61 -5.04
CA LYS A 483 -5.45 -21.42 -6.49
C LYS A 483 -6.31 -20.27 -6.97
N ARG A 484 -5.75 -19.44 -7.82
CA ARG A 484 -6.52 -18.49 -8.64
C ARG A 484 -7.32 -19.25 -9.69
N HIS A 485 -8.62 -19.39 -9.47
CA HIS A 485 -9.51 -20.10 -10.39
C HIS A 485 -9.81 -19.24 -11.61
N LYS A 486 -9.69 -19.84 -12.80
CA LYS A 486 -9.97 -19.18 -14.07
C LYS A 486 -11.40 -19.50 -14.54
N GLY A 487 -12.07 -18.48 -15.07
CA GLY A 487 -13.38 -18.59 -15.70
C GLY A 487 -13.36 -19.36 -17.02
N VAL A 488 -14.49 -19.38 -17.71
CA VAL A 488 -14.71 -20.19 -18.93
C VAL A 488 -14.99 -19.35 -20.17
N LEU A 489 -15.18 -18.03 -20.03
CA LEU A 489 -15.42 -17.10 -21.15
C LEU A 489 -14.11 -16.73 -21.86
N CYS A 490 -13.21 -16.08 -21.14
CA CYS A 490 -11.91 -15.66 -21.67
C CYS A 490 -10.73 -16.19 -20.82
N GLY A 491 -11.01 -16.95 -19.77
CA GLY A 491 -9.99 -17.46 -18.85
C GLY A 491 -9.52 -16.45 -17.81
N ALA A 492 -10.25 -15.34 -17.64
CA ALA A 492 -10.01 -14.38 -16.58
C ALA A 492 -10.26 -14.99 -15.19
N GLU A 493 -9.68 -14.42 -14.15
CA GLU A 493 -9.91 -14.90 -12.79
C GLU A 493 -11.37 -14.67 -12.37
N ILE A 494 -11.94 -15.64 -11.65
CA ILE A 494 -13.29 -15.51 -11.13
C ILE A 494 -13.33 -14.61 -9.89
N THR A 495 -14.47 -13.92 -9.69
CA THR A 495 -14.73 -13.05 -8.54
C THR A 495 -16.23 -12.99 -8.21
N ASP A 496 -16.56 -12.36 -7.08
CA ASP A 496 -17.91 -12.06 -6.64
C ASP A 496 -18.84 -13.30 -6.63
N MET A 497 -18.33 -14.36 -6.03
CA MET A 497 -19.12 -15.58 -5.82
C MET A 497 -18.76 -16.29 -4.51
N LYS A 498 -19.77 -16.92 -3.93
CA LYS A 498 -19.64 -17.83 -2.79
C LYS A 498 -19.58 -19.26 -3.31
N ILE A 499 -18.57 -20.01 -2.89
CA ILE A 499 -18.41 -21.42 -3.24
C ILE A 499 -18.56 -22.24 -1.96
N THR A 500 -19.67 -22.98 -1.88
CA THR A 500 -20.03 -23.78 -0.71
C THR A 500 -19.84 -25.27 -1.02
N LEU A 501 -19.05 -25.97 -0.21
CA LEU A 501 -18.99 -27.43 -0.25
C LEU A 501 -20.32 -27.99 0.28
N VAL A 502 -21.12 -28.62 -0.57
CA VAL A 502 -22.46 -29.13 -0.22
C VAL A 502 -22.52 -30.65 -0.10
N ASN A 503 -21.59 -31.37 -0.73
CA ASN A 503 -21.45 -32.81 -0.62
C ASN A 503 -20.04 -33.25 -0.99
N GLY A 504 -19.63 -34.45 -0.54
CA GLY A 504 -18.35 -35.02 -0.90
C GLY A 504 -18.26 -36.49 -0.50
N ARG A 505 -17.38 -37.21 -1.14
CA ARG A 505 -17.19 -38.63 -0.85
C ARG A 505 -15.72 -39.02 -0.91
N ALA A 506 -15.27 -39.72 0.11
CA ALA A 506 -13.95 -40.34 0.20
C ALA A 506 -14.06 -41.85 0.29
N HIS A 507 -13.02 -42.56 -0.13
CA HIS A 507 -12.94 -44.02 0.04
C HIS A 507 -11.81 -44.37 1.02
N ILE A 508 -12.12 -45.09 2.09
CA ILE A 508 -11.21 -45.35 3.22
C ILE A 508 -9.81 -45.88 2.82
N LYS A 509 -9.71 -46.61 1.71
CA LYS A 509 -8.46 -47.25 1.24
C LYS A 509 -7.85 -46.58 0.00
N HIS A 510 -8.58 -45.68 -0.66
CA HIS A 510 -8.24 -45.19 -1.99
C HIS A 510 -8.30 -43.65 -2.11
N THR A 511 -8.43 -42.93 -1.02
CA THR A 511 -8.42 -41.46 -1.04
C THR A 511 -7.14 -40.94 -0.41
N GLU A 512 -6.41 -40.16 -1.18
CA GLU A 512 -5.25 -39.37 -0.74
C GLU A 512 -5.55 -37.87 -0.85
N GLY A 513 -4.78 -37.02 -0.16
CA GLY A 513 -5.02 -35.57 -0.18
C GLY A 513 -5.00 -34.96 -1.59
N GLY A 514 -4.11 -35.41 -2.44
CA GLY A 514 -4.01 -34.95 -3.83
C GLY A 514 -5.25 -35.26 -4.69
N ASP A 515 -6.06 -36.27 -4.31
CA ASP A 515 -7.27 -36.64 -5.03
C ASP A 515 -8.36 -35.57 -4.86
N PHE A 516 -8.50 -35.05 -3.63
CA PHE A 516 -9.41 -33.95 -3.33
C PHE A 516 -9.00 -32.67 -4.04
N ARG A 517 -7.70 -32.40 -4.22
CA ARG A 517 -7.23 -31.27 -5.04
C ARG A 517 -7.77 -31.36 -6.46
N GLN A 518 -7.61 -32.51 -7.10
CA GLN A 518 -8.08 -32.72 -8.47
C GLN A 518 -9.61 -32.67 -8.57
N ALA A 519 -10.32 -33.29 -7.62
CA ALA A 519 -11.77 -33.27 -7.59
C ALA A 519 -12.30 -31.84 -7.38
N THR A 520 -11.72 -31.06 -6.46
CA THR A 520 -12.10 -29.67 -6.22
C THR A 520 -11.93 -28.79 -7.46
N TYR A 521 -10.78 -28.87 -8.13
CA TYR A 521 -10.55 -28.07 -9.34
C TYR A 521 -11.51 -28.45 -10.49
N ARG A 522 -11.84 -29.72 -10.59
CA ARG A 522 -12.83 -30.18 -11.56
C ARG A 522 -14.24 -29.71 -11.21
N ALA A 523 -14.62 -29.71 -9.92
CA ALA A 523 -15.91 -29.21 -9.47
C ALA A 523 -16.11 -27.74 -9.80
N VAL A 524 -15.11 -26.88 -9.48
CA VAL A 524 -15.16 -25.46 -9.86
C VAL A 524 -15.31 -25.29 -11.37
N ARG A 525 -14.45 -25.95 -12.15
CA ARG A 525 -14.48 -25.86 -13.62
C ARG A 525 -15.81 -26.31 -14.19
N GLN A 526 -16.33 -27.44 -13.74
CA GLN A 526 -17.60 -27.99 -14.19
C GLN A 526 -18.79 -27.09 -13.83
N GLY A 527 -18.81 -26.51 -12.60
CA GLY A 527 -19.84 -25.55 -12.20
C GLY A 527 -19.86 -24.30 -13.10
N LEU A 528 -18.68 -23.74 -13.39
CA LEU A 528 -18.57 -22.60 -14.32
C LEU A 528 -19.02 -22.95 -15.74
N MET A 529 -18.70 -24.15 -16.24
CA MET A 529 -19.20 -24.61 -17.53
C MET A 529 -20.71 -24.81 -17.55
N MET A 530 -21.30 -25.27 -16.43
CA MET A 530 -22.77 -25.38 -16.32
C MET A 530 -23.42 -23.99 -16.32
N ALA A 531 -22.82 -23.00 -15.62
CA ALA A 531 -23.28 -21.61 -15.67
C ALA A 531 -23.24 -21.04 -17.09
N ASP A 532 -22.21 -21.36 -17.86
CA ASP A 532 -22.07 -20.93 -19.25
C ASP A 532 -23.12 -21.57 -20.15
N GLN A 533 -23.38 -22.86 -20.00
CA GLN A 533 -24.44 -23.56 -20.77
C GLN A 533 -25.82 -22.93 -20.59
N ILE A 534 -26.12 -22.39 -19.44
CA ILE A 534 -27.39 -21.68 -19.16
C ILE A 534 -27.30 -20.18 -19.37
N HIS A 535 -26.22 -19.69 -19.98
CA HIS A 535 -25.94 -18.28 -20.25
C HIS A 535 -26.01 -17.38 -18.99
N LYS A 536 -25.41 -17.84 -17.90
CA LYS A 536 -25.33 -17.15 -16.61
C LYS A 536 -23.92 -16.78 -16.19
N THR A 537 -22.95 -16.93 -17.06
CA THR A 537 -21.61 -16.36 -16.89
C THR A 537 -21.60 -14.89 -17.30
N GLN A 538 -20.79 -14.08 -16.64
CA GLN A 538 -20.62 -12.65 -16.93
C GLN A 538 -19.13 -12.30 -16.96
N LEU A 539 -18.75 -11.53 -17.96
CA LEU A 539 -17.44 -10.88 -18.03
C LEU A 539 -17.54 -9.53 -17.35
N LEU A 540 -16.57 -9.22 -16.50
CA LEU A 540 -16.45 -7.97 -15.77
C LEU A 540 -15.21 -7.23 -16.23
N GLU A 541 -15.33 -5.93 -16.36
CA GLU A 541 -14.21 -5.01 -16.58
C GLU A 541 -14.09 -4.06 -15.37
N PRO A 542 -12.88 -3.53 -15.08
CA PRO A 542 -12.68 -2.62 -13.97
C PRO A 542 -13.31 -1.25 -14.27
N TRP A 543 -14.04 -0.71 -13.28
CA TRP A 543 -14.59 0.63 -13.31
C TRP A 543 -14.12 1.40 -12.09
N TYR A 544 -13.81 2.69 -12.27
CA TYR A 544 -13.39 3.59 -11.22
C TYR A 544 -14.38 4.71 -10.99
N ALA A 545 -14.63 5.03 -9.73
CA ALA A 545 -15.16 6.33 -9.38
C ALA A 545 -14.03 7.36 -9.59
N PHE A 546 -14.34 8.47 -10.26
CA PHE A 546 -13.37 9.54 -10.51
C PHE A 546 -13.85 10.89 -9.99
N ARG A 547 -12.89 11.75 -9.67
CA ARG A 547 -13.08 13.18 -9.46
C ARG A 547 -12.08 13.93 -10.32
N LEU A 548 -12.57 14.71 -11.26
CA LEU A 548 -11.77 15.47 -12.23
C LEU A 548 -11.98 16.96 -12.02
N GLU A 549 -10.91 17.69 -11.71
CA GLU A 549 -10.91 19.14 -11.63
C GLU A 549 -10.26 19.73 -12.87
N VAL A 550 -10.97 20.62 -13.56
CA VAL A 550 -10.50 21.25 -14.79
C VAL A 550 -10.88 22.73 -14.79
N PRO A 551 -10.13 23.61 -15.51
CA PRO A 551 -10.59 24.96 -15.77
C PRO A 551 -12.00 24.96 -16.39
N VAL A 552 -12.84 25.93 -16.01
CA VAL A 552 -14.24 26.01 -16.48
C VAL A 552 -14.35 25.98 -17.99
N GLU A 553 -13.37 26.58 -18.71
CA GLU A 553 -13.30 26.56 -20.18
C GLU A 553 -13.12 25.17 -20.79
N ASN A 554 -12.53 24.22 -20.04
CA ASN A 554 -12.25 22.86 -20.48
C ASN A 554 -13.32 21.83 -20.09
N ILE A 555 -14.35 22.23 -19.33
CA ILE A 555 -15.37 21.31 -18.83
C ILE A 555 -16.10 20.55 -19.93
N GLY A 556 -16.44 21.23 -21.03
CA GLY A 556 -17.15 20.62 -22.15
C GLY A 556 -16.31 19.55 -22.86
N ARG A 557 -14.97 19.77 -22.95
CA ARG A 557 -14.05 18.78 -23.50
C ARG A 557 -13.93 17.57 -22.56
N ALA A 558 -13.76 17.80 -21.26
CA ALA A 558 -13.68 16.74 -20.25
C ALA A 558 -14.93 15.84 -20.28
N MET A 559 -16.14 16.44 -20.31
CA MET A 559 -17.40 15.69 -20.43
C MET A 559 -17.45 14.85 -21.71
N SER A 560 -17.00 15.41 -22.85
CA SER A 560 -16.97 14.70 -24.14
C SER A 560 -15.97 13.55 -24.14
N ASP A 561 -14.81 13.71 -23.50
CA ASP A 561 -13.80 12.68 -23.40
C ASP A 561 -14.26 11.54 -22.49
N ILE A 562 -14.92 11.83 -21.35
CA ILE A 562 -15.51 10.82 -20.47
C ILE A 562 -16.60 10.03 -21.21
N GLN A 563 -17.50 10.71 -21.95
CA GLN A 563 -18.54 10.04 -22.74
C GLN A 563 -17.94 9.15 -23.85
N ARG A 564 -16.83 9.57 -24.48
CA ARG A 564 -16.13 8.76 -25.47
C ARG A 564 -15.50 7.51 -24.87
N MET A 565 -15.09 7.58 -23.59
CA MET A 565 -14.62 6.43 -22.83
C MET A 565 -15.77 5.60 -22.25
N GLU A 566 -17.03 5.87 -22.61
CA GLU A 566 -18.24 5.22 -22.08
C GLU A 566 -18.46 5.43 -20.57
N GLY A 567 -17.77 6.41 -19.97
CA GLY A 567 -17.94 6.78 -18.57
C GLY A 567 -19.24 7.57 -18.32
N SER A 568 -19.72 7.50 -17.09
CA SER A 568 -20.82 8.33 -16.59
C SER A 568 -20.30 9.40 -15.64
N PHE A 569 -21.00 10.52 -15.52
CA PHE A 569 -20.64 11.60 -14.61
C PHE A 569 -21.88 12.32 -14.08
N ASP A 570 -21.76 12.89 -12.90
CA ASP A 570 -22.78 13.75 -12.28
C ASP A 570 -22.71 15.18 -12.86
N PRO A 571 -23.74 16.00 -12.68
CA PRO A 571 -23.69 17.40 -13.09
C PRO A 571 -22.46 18.11 -12.53
N PRO A 572 -21.71 18.88 -13.38
CA PRO A 572 -20.49 19.53 -12.93
C PRO A 572 -20.73 20.56 -11.83
N GLU A 573 -19.93 20.53 -10.80
CA GLU A 573 -19.86 21.58 -9.79
C GLU A 573 -18.92 22.68 -10.29
N SER A 574 -19.45 23.86 -10.59
CA SER A 574 -18.66 24.98 -11.10
C SER A 574 -18.25 25.91 -9.97
N GLY A 575 -16.95 26.10 -9.77
CA GLY A 575 -16.34 27.18 -9.00
C GLY A 575 -16.11 28.43 -9.86
N ALA A 576 -15.37 29.41 -9.34
CA ALA A 576 -15.08 30.66 -10.05
C ALA A 576 -14.11 30.45 -11.23
N GLU A 577 -13.11 29.59 -11.09
CA GLU A 577 -12.05 29.33 -12.08
C GLU A 577 -11.98 27.86 -12.52
N THR A 578 -12.38 26.95 -11.65
CA THR A 578 -12.35 25.50 -11.90
C THR A 578 -13.73 24.89 -11.79
N ALA A 579 -13.95 23.80 -12.49
CA ALA A 579 -15.14 22.98 -12.42
C ALA A 579 -14.75 21.53 -12.07
N THR A 580 -15.51 20.90 -11.20
CA THR A 580 -15.32 19.53 -10.75
C THR A 580 -16.36 18.62 -11.39
N LEU A 581 -15.90 17.52 -11.99
CA LEU A 581 -16.72 16.41 -12.47
C LEU A 581 -16.48 15.21 -11.57
N THR A 582 -17.53 14.59 -11.08
CA THR A 582 -17.51 13.29 -10.40
C THR A 582 -18.31 12.26 -11.19
N GLY A 583 -17.93 11.01 -11.10
CA GLY A 583 -18.66 9.98 -11.82
C GLY A 583 -18.12 8.58 -11.66
#